data_1657e155626b31803b0937adc4605e0d
#
_entry.id   1657e155626b31803b0937adc4605e0d
#
_cell.length_a   1.000
_cell.length_b   1.000
_cell.length_c   1.000
_cell.angle_alpha   90.00
_cell.angle_beta   90.00
_cell.angle_gamma   90.00
#
_symmetry.space_group_name_H-M   'P 1'
#
loop_
_entity.id
_entity.type
_entity.pdbx_description
1 polymer ?
#
loop_
_entity_poly.entity_id
_entity_poly.type
_entity_poly.pdbx_seq_one_letter_code
_entity_poly.pdbx_strand_id
1 'polypeptide(L)'
;MSLLTLESSELAELAAQVRKDYEDLKAKGLKLDLTRGKPAKAQLDLSNDLLALPGPGHYTDAAGNDLRNYGNQKGIKELREIWGKLTNMDPELLVAADSSSLNIMFDLISWAFLFGTNDSAKPWSKEEKLKWICPVPGYDRHFACLLYTSD
;
A
#
# COMPACT_ATOMS: atom_id res chain seq x y z
N MET A 1 -8.50 27.09 14.18
CA MET A 1 -8.07 28.44 14.56
C MET A 1 -6.89 28.82 13.69
N SER A 2 -6.94 29.94 12.98
CA SER A 2 -5.85 30.38 12.12
C SER A 2 -4.85 31.18 12.94
N LEU A 3 -3.55 30.87 12.84
CA LEU A 3 -2.51 31.63 13.51
C LEU A 3 -2.45 33.10 13.05
N LEU A 4 -2.96 33.36 11.84
CA LEU A 4 -2.96 34.70 11.23
C LEU A 4 -4.00 35.66 11.84
N THR A 5 -4.90 35.16 12.68
CA THR A 5 -5.98 35.95 13.31
C THR A 5 -5.75 36.19 14.80
N LEU A 6 -4.59 35.75 15.34
CA LEU A 6 -4.24 35.94 16.75
C LEU A 6 -3.51 37.26 16.95
N GLU A 7 -3.79 37.91 18.07
CA GLU A 7 -3.03 39.08 18.54
C GLU A 7 -1.61 38.68 19.01
N SER A 8 -0.69 39.63 19.00
CA SER A 8 0.71 39.36 19.35
C SER A 8 0.89 38.74 20.75
N SER A 9 0.07 39.09 21.71
CA SER A 9 0.10 38.53 23.07
C SER A 9 -0.38 37.06 23.05
N GLU A 10 -1.44 36.76 22.35
CA GLU A 10 -1.99 35.40 22.21
C GLU A 10 -0.99 34.48 21.48
N LEU A 11 -0.32 35.01 20.46
CA LEU A 11 0.77 34.28 19.77
C LEU A 11 1.94 33.98 20.68
N ALA A 12 2.32 34.93 21.55
CA ALA A 12 3.42 34.74 22.52
C ALA A 12 3.06 33.67 23.55
N GLU A 13 1.84 33.69 24.08
CA GLU A 13 1.35 32.69 25.03
C GLU A 13 1.28 31.29 24.37
N LEU A 14 0.73 31.19 23.18
CA LEU A 14 0.68 29.94 22.42
C LEU A 14 2.09 29.40 22.14
N ALA A 15 3.01 30.26 21.74
CA ALA A 15 4.39 29.87 21.48
C ALA A 15 5.10 29.36 22.76
N ALA A 16 4.85 30.00 23.91
CA ALA A 16 5.38 29.56 25.20
C ALA A 16 4.80 28.17 25.60
N GLN A 17 3.49 27.98 25.42
CA GLN A 17 2.84 26.70 25.70
C GLN A 17 3.35 25.58 24.79
N VAL A 18 3.40 25.80 23.49
CA VAL A 18 3.91 24.80 22.53
C VAL A 18 5.37 24.44 22.81
N ARG A 19 6.19 25.43 23.18
CA ARG A 19 7.58 25.16 23.57
C ARG A 19 7.68 24.31 24.83
N LYS A 20 6.84 24.57 25.82
CA LYS A 20 6.77 23.75 27.02
C LYS A 20 6.35 22.32 26.69
N ASP A 21 5.29 22.15 25.92
CA ASP A 21 4.79 20.83 25.50
C ASP A 21 5.87 20.03 24.74
N TYR A 22 6.64 20.72 23.89
CA TYR A 22 7.77 20.13 23.18
C TYR A 22 8.88 19.65 24.13
N GLU A 23 9.30 20.48 25.10
CA GLU A 23 10.33 20.08 26.07
C GLU A 23 9.83 18.95 26.98
N ASP A 24 8.57 18.96 27.38
CA ASP A 24 7.94 17.88 28.15
C ASP A 24 7.89 16.57 27.35
N LEU A 25 7.60 16.64 26.05
CA LEU A 25 7.64 15.48 25.16
C LEU A 25 9.07 14.94 25.00
N LYS A 26 10.04 15.84 24.80
CA LYS A 26 11.45 15.51 24.68
C LYS A 26 12.02 14.87 25.95
N ALA A 27 11.59 15.35 27.10
CA ALA A 27 12.00 14.80 28.40
C ALA A 27 11.54 13.35 28.63
N LYS A 28 10.50 12.90 27.92
CA LYS A 28 10.05 11.49 27.96
C LYS A 28 11.06 10.51 27.34
N GLY A 29 12.07 11.00 26.63
CA GLY A 29 13.14 10.18 26.05
C GLY A 29 12.65 9.11 25.06
N LEU A 30 11.53 9.37 24.36
CA LEU A 30 10.94 8.43 23.43
C LEU A 30 11.89 8.12 22.27
N LYS A 31 12.07 6.84 21.97
CA LYS A 31 12.85 6.37 20.82
C LYS A 31 11.87 5.91 19.74
N LEU A 32 11.33 6.86 18.97
CA LEU A 32 10.37 6.61 17.92
C LEU A 32 11.04 6.79 16.55
N ASP A 33 10.85 5.81 15.68
CA ASP A 33 11.24 5.90 14.27
C ASP A 33 9.99 6.24 13.44
N LEU A 34 9.92 7.47 12.96
CA LEU A 34 8.85 7.97 12.10
C LEU A 34 9.24 7.97 10.61
N THR A 35 10.42 7.46 10.27
CA THR A 35 10.93 7.47 8.89
C THR A 35 10.24 6.46 8.00
N ARG A 36 9.61 5.44 8.58
CA ARG A 36 8.87 4.41 7.88
C ARG A 36 7.63 3.97 8.65
N GLY A 37 6.51 3.77 7.92
CA GLY A 37 5.30 3.17 8.47
C GLY A 37 5.47 1.66 8.67
N LYS A 38 6.06 1.26 9.80
CA LYS A 38 6.22 -0.14 10.19
C LYS A 38 5.25 -0.50 11.30
N PRO A 39 4.56 -1.65 11.22
CA PRO A 39 3.78 -2.15 12.34
C PRO A 39 4.64 -2.35 13.59
N ALA A 40 4.10 -2.02 14.76
CA ALA A 40 4.73 -2.34 16.03
C ALA A 40 4.75 -3.85 16.29
N LYS A 41 5.68 -4.33 17.14
CA LYS A 41 5.81 -5.75 17.46
C LYS A 41 4.48 -6.38 17.88
N ALA A 42 3.72 -5.73 18.76
CA ALA A 42 2.43 -6.22 19.21
C ALA A 42 1.38 -6.39 18.10
N GLN A 43 1.49 -5.57 17.03
CA GLN A 43 0.63 -5.71 15.84
C GLN A 43 1.05 -6.91 14.99
N LEU A 44 2.36 -7.14 14.85
CA LEU A 44 2.89 -8.30 14.13
C LEU A 44 2.58 -9.60 14.86
N ASP A 45 2.61 -9.60 16.19
CA ASP A 45 2.32 -10.79 17.01
C ASP A 45 0.88 -11.32 16.80
N LEU A 46 -0.06 -10.48 16.33
CA LEU A 46 -1.43 -10.90 16.00
C LEU A 46 -1.49 -11.90 14.83
N SER A 47 -0.48 -11.92 13.98
CA SER A 47 -0.42 -12.77 12.78
C SER A 47 0.61 -13.90 12.86
N ASN A 48 1.20 -14.15 14.04
CA ASN A 48 2.24 -15.17 14.21
C ASN A 48 1.78 -16.58 13.78
N ASP A 49 0.52 -16.92 13.99
CA ASP A 49 -0.03 -18.21 13.61
C ASP A 49 0.02 -18.46 12.09
N LEU A 50 0.02 -17.38 11.27
CA LEU A 50 0.15 -17.50 9.83
C LEU A 50 1.52 -18.07 9.39
N LEU A 51 2.57 -17.91 10.22
CA LEU A 51 3.90 -18.43 9.92
C LEU A 51 3.96 -19.97 9.92
N ALA A 52 2.98 -20.62 10.53
CA ALA A 52 2.85 -22.09 10.53
C ALA A 52 2.01 -22.63 9.36
N LEU A 53 1.49 -21.77 8.49
CA LEU A 53 0.60 -22.13 7.38
C LEU A 53 1.25 -21.85 6.00
N PRO A 54 1.08 -22.74 5.01
CA PRO A 54 0.61 -24.11 5.13
C PRO A 54 1.60 -24.97 5.93
N GLY A 55 1.10 -25.90 6.74
CA GLY A 55 1.92 -26.71 7.62
C GLY A 55 1.30 -28.08 7.91
N PRO A 56 1.90 -28.89 8.82
CA PRO A 56 1.40 -30.24 9.11
C PRO A 56 -0.10 -30.28 9.38
N GLY A 57 -0.85 -31.00 8.54
CA GLY A 57 -2.31 -31.10 8.62
C GLY A 57 -3.09 -29.94 7.97
N HIS A 58 -2.41 -28.93 7.41
CA HIS A 58 -3.05 -27.74 6.81
C HIS A 58 -2.45 -27.44 5.42
N TYR A 59 -2.64 -28.38 4.49
CA TYR A 59 -2.07 -28.30 3.14
C TYR A 59 -3.11 -28.05 2.05
N THR A 60 -4.39 -28.06 2.39
CA THR A 60 -5.47 -27.97 1.41
C THR A 60 -6.27 -26.70 1.58
N ASP A 61 -6.77 -26.17 0.46
CA ASP A 61 -7.80 -25.14 0.47
C ASP A 61 -9.18 -25.75 0.82
N ALA A 62 -10.22 -24.91 0.92
CA ALA A 62 -11.58 -25.36 1.22
C ALA A 62 -12.18 -26.27 0.14
N ALA A 63 -11.64 -26.26 -1.08
CA ALA A 63 -12.05 -27.14 -2.18
C ALA A 63 -11.29 -28.48 -2.17
N GLY A 64 -10.33 -28.67 -1.23
CA GLY A 64 -9.52 -29.87 -1.11
C GLY A 64 -8.29 -29.92 -2.00
N ASN A 65 -7.93 -28.81 -2.65
CA ASN A 65 -6.72 -28.75 -3.47
C ASN A 65 -5.47 -28.69 -2.59
N ASP A 66 -4.45 -29.45 -2.96
CA ASP A 66 -3.17 -29.45 -2.24
C ASP A 66 -2.37 -28.18 -2.58
N LEU A 67 -2.18 -27.31 -1.56
CA LEU A 67 -1.49 -26.02 -1.71
C LEU A 67 0.03 -26.15 -1.93
N ARG A 68 0.59 -27.34 -1.79
CA ARG A 68 2.01 -27.61 -2.09
C ARG A 68 2.27 -27.83 -3.59
N ASN A 69 1.22 -27.94 -4.38
CA ASN A 69 1.30 -28.13 -5.82
C ASN A 69 1.03 -26.80 -6.54
N TYR A 70 1.46 -26.72 -7.78
CA TYR A 70 1.09 -25.59 -8.64
C TYR A 70 -0.35 -25.71 -9.12
N GLY A 71 -0.97 -24.57 -9.37
CA GLY A 71 -2.39 -24.46 -9.74
C GLY A 71 -2.92 -23.08 -9.28
N ASN A 72 -4.23 -22.91 -9.29
CA ASN A 72 -4.90 -21.71 -8.77
C ASN A 72 -4.24 -20.38 -9.21
N GLN A 73 -4.14 -20.15 -10.53
CA GLN A 73 -3.46 -18.99 -11.11
C GLN A 73 -3.90 -17.64 -10.54
N LYS A 74 -5.13 -17.54 -10.04
CA LYS A 74 -5.66 -16.34 -9.37
C LYS A 74 -5.34 -16.30 -7.87
N GLY A 75 -4.67 -17.30 -7.30
CA GLY A 75 -4.52 -17.50 -5.87
C GLY A 75 -5.72 -18.20 -5.23
N ILE A 76 -5.62 -18.55 -3.94
CA ILE A 76 -6.67 -19.28 -3.24
C ILE A 76 -7.95 -18.45 -3.10
N LYS A 77 -9.07 -19.14 -3.21
CA LYS A 77 -10.38 -18.49 -3.23
C LYS A 77 -10.67 -17.75 -1.93
N GLU A 78 -10.32 -18.34 -0.81
CA GLU A 78 -10.54 -17.77 0.53
C GLU A 78 -9.85 -16.41 0.70
N LEU A 79 -8.61 -16.27 0.20
CA LEU A 79 -7.91 -15.01 0.25
C LEU A 79 -8.60 -13.95 -0.63
N ARG A 80 -9.04 -14.34 -1.82
CA ARG A 80 -9.77 -13.44 -2.73
C ARG A 80 -11.12 -13.02 -2.13
N GLU A 81 -11.83 -13.92 -1.44
CA GLU A 81 -13.08 -13.63 -0.74
C GLU A 81 -12.89 -12.64 0.42
N ILE A 82 -11.81 -12.80 1.21
CA ILE A 82 -11.45 -11.86 2.27
C ILE A 82 -11.23 -10.47 1.70
N TRP A 83 -10.40 -10.37 0.68
CA TRP A 83 -10.12 -9.09 0.02
C TRP A 83 -11.32 -8.52 -0.71
N GLY A 84 -12.15 -9.35 -1.32
CA GLY A 84 -13.41 -8.93 -1.93
C GLY A 84 -14.33 -8.23 -0.96
N LYS A 85 -14.48 -8.78 0.25
CA LYS A 85 -15.26 -8.16 1.34
C LYS A 85 -14.65 -6.84 1.80
N LEU A 86 -13.32 -6.79 1.98
CA LEU A 86 -12.62 -5.58 2.46
C LEU A 86 -12.66 -4.43 1.44
N THR A 87 -12.62 -4.76 0.16
CA THR A 87 -12.55 -3.76 -0.93
C THR A 87 -13.90 -3.54 -1.63
N ASN A 88 -14.94 -4.27 -1.24
CA ASN A 88 -16.25 -4.29 -1.88
C ASN A 88 -16.16 -4.63 -3.38
N MET A 89 -15.36 -5.65 -3.71
CA MET A 89 -15.15 -6.13 -5.07
C MET A 89 -15.56 -7.60 -5.22
N ASP A 90 -15.97 -7.99 -6.41
CA ASP A 90 -16.21 -9.40 -6.75
C ASP A 90 -14.89 -10.19 -6.61
N PRO A 91 -14.82 -11.26 -5.79
CA PRO A 91 -13.64 -12.11 -5.67
C PRO A 91 -13.15 -12.71 -7.00
N GLU A 92 -14.03 -12.87 -8.00
CA GLU A 92 -13.66 -13.38 -9.32
C GLU A 92 -12.85 -12.37 -10.14
N LEU A 93 -12.90 -11.09 -9.80
CA LEU A 93 -12.09 -10.02 -10.39
C LEU A 93 -10.75 -9.82 -9.68
N LEU A 94 -10.52 -10.54 -8.58
CA LEU A 94 -9.31 -10.42 -7.78
C LEU A 94 -8.29 -11.51 -8.14
N VAL A 95 -7.02 -11.12 -8.14
CA VAL A 95 -5.88 -12.01 -8.28
C VAL A 95 -4.96 -11.80 -7.10
N ALA A 96 -4.73 -12.85 -6.32
CA ALA A 96 -3.74 -12.83 -5.25
C ALA A 96 -2.39 -13.27 -5.85
N ALA A 97 -1.54 -12.29 -6.10
CA ALA A 97 -0.21 -12.51 -6.70
C ALA A 97 0.82 -11.77 -5.85
N ASP A 98 2.07 -12.09 -6.03
CA ASP A 98 3.28 -11.47 -5.48
C ASP A 98 3.12 -10.73 -4.12
N SER A 99 4.18 -10.62 -3.38
CA SER A 99 4.25 -9.87 -2.10
C SER A 99 4.74 -8.42 -2.27
N SER A 100 5.16 -8.04 -3.48
CA SER A 100 5.66 -6.71 -3.80
C SER A 100 4.71 -5.94 -4.70
N SER A 101 4.02 -4.93 -4.13
CA SER A 101 3.14 -4.06 -4.90
C SER A 101 3.87 -3.30 -6.02
N LEU A 102 5.16 -2.97 -5.83
CA LEU A 102 5.97 -2.31 -6.86
C LEU A 102 6.23 -3.22 -8.05
N ASN A 103 6.52 -4.51 -7.82
CA ASN A 103 6.68 -5.48 -8.91
C ASN A 103 5.37 -5.66 -9.67
N ILE A 104 4.26 -5.84 -8.96
CA ILE A 104 2.94 -5.96 -9.58
C ILE A 104 2.62 -4.73 -10.46
N MET A 105 2.87 -3.53 -9.94
CA MET A 105 2.65 -2.29 -10.71
C MET A 105 3.54 -2.23 -11.96
N PHE A 106 4.81 -2.60 -11.84
CA PHE A 106 5.74 -2.64 -12.97
C PHE A 106 5.28 -3.63 -14.03
N ASP A 107 4.89 -4.84 -13.62
CA ASP A 107 4.42 -5.87 -14.55
C ASP A 107 3.15 -5.44 -15.28
N LEU A 108 2.17 -4.90 -14.56
CA LEU A 108 0.92 -4.41 -15.16
C LEU A 108 1.16 -3.29 -16.18
N ILE A 109 2.02 -2.33 -15.85
CA ILE A 109 2.38 -1.24 -16.76
C ILE A 109 3.15 -1.80 -17.95
N SER A 110 4.11 -2.71 -17.74
CA SER A 110 4.89 -3.32 -18.82
C SER A 110 3.99 -4.10 -19.79
N TRP A 111 3.04 -4.86 -19.27
CA TRP A 111 2.08 -5.58 -20.11
C TRP A 111 1.18 -4.63 -20.90
N ALA A 112 0.69 -3.56 -20.28
CA ALA A 112 -0.09 -2.55 -20.98
C ALA A 112 0.72 -1.87 -22.10
N PHE A 113 2.00 -1.59 -21.87
CA PHE A 113 2.90 -1.05 -22.89
C PHE A 113 3.17 -2.01 -24.02
N LEU A 114 3.37 -3.29 -23.72
CA LEU A 114 3.72 -4.32 -24.73
C LEU A 114 2.47 -4.83 -25.49
N PHE A 115 1.37 -5.03 -24.80
CA PHE A 115 0.21 -5.76 -25.35
C PHE A 115 -1.09 -4.94 -25.30
N GLY A 116 -1.16 -3.87 -24.55
CA GLY A 116 -2.40 -3.15 -24.26
C GLY A 116 -3.20 -3.79 -23.13
N THR A 117 -4.36 -3.22 -22.82
CA THR A 117 -5.36 -3.75 -21.90
C THR A 117 -6.51 -4.36 -22.72
N ASN A 118 -7.44 -5.10 -22.07
CA ASN A 118 -8.54 -5.78 -22.75
C ASN A 118 -9.41 -4.86 -23.61
N ASP A 119 -9.48 -3.59 -23.25
CA ASP A 119 -10.24 -2.53 -23.93
C ASP A 119 -9.36 -1.61 -24.80
N SER A 120 -8.05 -1.85 -24.86
CA SER A 120 -7.14 -1.10 -25.72
C SER A 120 -7.19 -1.57 -27.17
N ALA A 121 -7.34 -0.64 -28.09
CA ALA A 121 -7.27 -0.96 -29.54
C ALA A 121 -5.85 -1.34 -30.02
N LYS A 122 -4.82 -0.93 -29.26
CA LYS A 122 -3.40 -1.16 -29.54
C LYS A 122 -2.58 -1.09 -28.24
N PRO A 123 -1.33 -1.60 -28.22
CA PRO A 123 -0.43 -1.43 -27.07
C PRO A 123 -0.21 0.04 -26.72
N TRP A 124 -0.07 0.33 -25.42
CA TRP A 124 0.17 1.71 -24.98
C TRP A 124 1.45 2.32 -25.56
N SER A 125 2.45 1.51 -25.88
CA SER A 125 3.67 1.97 -26.56
C SER A 125 3.43 2.53 -27.98
N LYS A 126 2.24 2.36 -28.54
CA LYS A 126 1.85 2.90 -29.84
C LYS A 126 0.93 4.11 -29.75
N GLU A 127 0.62 4.56 -28.53
CA GLU A 127 -0.10 5.80 -28.32
C GLU A 127 0.84 7.00 -28.47
N GLU A 128 0.34 8.08 -29.09
CA GLU A 128 1.12 9.32 -29.23
C GLU A 128 1.38 10.00 -27.88
N LYS A 129 0.42 9.86 -26.94
CA LYS A 129 0.50 10.48 -25.63
C LYS A 129 -0.29 9.66 -24.60
N LEU A 130 0.36 9.31 -23.51
CA LEU A 130 -0.26 8.74 -22.32
C LEU A 130 -0.45 9.81 -21.24
N LYS A 131 -1.56 9.71 -20.52
CA LYS A 131 -1.83 10.58 -19.37
C LYS A 131 -1.88 9.72 -18.11
N TRP A 132 -1.22 10.21 -17.06
CA TRP A 132 -1.21 9.57 -15.76
C TRP A 132 -1.95 10.41 -14.74
N ILE A 133 -2.84 9.78 -13.97
CA ILE A 133 -3.51 10.42 -12.86
C ILE A 133 -2.78 9.99 -11.58
N CYS A 134 -2.14 10.96 -10.92
CA CYS A 134 -1.40 10.75 -9.68
C CYS A 134 -2.13 11.44 -8.53
N PRO A 135 -2.92 10.73 -7.71
CA PRO A 135 -3.57 11.30 -6.53
C PRO A 135 -2.53 11.81 -5.52
N VAL A 136 -2.75 13.01 -4.98
CA VAL A 136 -1.89 13.63 -3.97
C VAL A 136 -2.78 14.02 -2.77
N PRO A 137 -2.43 13.63 -1.53
CA PRO A 137 -1.26 12.85 -1.14
C PRO A 137 -1.34 11.38 -1.56
N GLY A 138 -0.20 10.77 -1.85
CA GLY A 138 -0.10 9.38 -2.28
C GLY A 138 1.32 8.85 -2.19
N TYR A 139 1.54 7.62 -2.67
CA TYR A 139 2.87 7.02 -2.69
C TYR A 139 3.75 7.69 -3.74
N ASP A 140 4.88 8.25 -3.32
CA ASP A 140 5.68 9.19 -4.09
C ASP A 140 6.62 8.57 -5.15
N ARG A 141 6.85 7.26 -5.10
CA ARG A 141 7.86 6.59 -5.95
C ARG A 141 7.57 6.70 -7.44
N HIS A 142 6.31 6.57 -7.83
CA HIS A 142 5.92 6.70 -9.23
C HIS A 142 5.91 8.15 -9.72
N PHE A 143 5.76 9.15 -8.85
CA PHE A 143 5.82 10.56 -9.26
C PHE A 143 7.20 10.92 -9.80
N ALA A 144 8.27 10.54 -9.10
CA ALA A 144 9.62 10.79 -9.56
C ALA A 144 9.90 10.07 -10.89
N CYS A 145 9.45 8.83 -11.06
CA CYS A 145 9.58 8.09 -12.29
C CYS A 145 8.90 8.81 -13.47
N LEU A 146 7.66 9.27 -13.28
CA LEU A 146 6.92 9.98 -14.33
C LEU A 146 7.53 11.33 -14.69
N LEU A 147 8.05 12.07 -13.70
CA LEU A 147 8.73 13.36 -13.95
C LEU A 147 10.05 13.18 -14.71
N TYR A 148 10.76 12.07 -14.49
CA TYR A 148 12.02 11.77 -15.18
C TYR A 148 11.85 11.33 -16.64
N THR A 149 10.67 10.82 -16.98
CA THR A 149 10.37 10.24 -18.30
C THR A 149 9.48 11.15 -19.15
N SER A 150 9.13 12.35 -18.67
CA SER A 150 8.20 13.27 -19.32
C SER A 150 8.89 14.42 -20.04
N ASP A 151 10.02 14.18 -20.74
CA ASP A 151 10.60 15.15 -21.69
C ASP A 151 9.85 15.15 -23.02
#